data_7944bd9d67806bc46354e6dbc1bee01d
#
_entry.id   7944bd9d67806bc46354e6dbc1bee01d
#
_cell.length_a   1.000
_cell.length_b   1.000
_cell.length_c   1.000
_cell.angle_alpha   90.00
_cell.angle_beta   90.00
_cell.angle_gamma   90.00
#
_symmetry.space_group_name_H-M   'P 1'
#
loop_
_entity.id
_entity.type
_entity.pdbx_description
1 polymer ?
#
loop_
_entity_poly.entity_id
_entity_poly.type
_entity_poly.pdbx_seq_one_letter_code
_entity_poly.pdbx_strand_id
1 'polypeptide(L)'
;MQTNHHASVRSFYSLVAVAIISLTLNSCARKMSFQTSSVVPAAEGRVKVKKNKNKNYNIDLSVIRLADPSRLDPPKKVYIVWMNTDQNGTKEVGQLKTSSSLLSKTMKSSLSTSVPFQPVSFFITAEDDANISNPSGQVILRTN
;
A
#
# COMPACT_ATOMS: atom_id res chain seq x y z
N MET A 1 -22.34 32.75 51.34
CA MET A 1 -21.40 32.96 50.22
C MET A 1 -20.92 31.59 49.79
N GLN A 2 -21.72 30.90 48.97
CA GLN A 2 -21.32 29.56 48.43
C GLN A 2 -20.84 29.74 46.99
N THR A 3 -19.59 29.55 46.81
CA THR A 3 -18.83 29.84 45.59
C THR A 3 -19.01 28.76 44.54
N ASN A 4 -19.17 29.21 43.29
CA ASN A 4 -19.39 28.51 42.03
C ASN A 4 -18.26 27.50 41.58
N HIS A 5 -17.82 26.61 42.47
CA HIS A 5 -16.80 25.60 42.13
C HIS A 5 -17.28 24.56 41.13
N HIS A 6 -18.57 24.26 41.07
CA HIS A 6 -19.13 23.25 40.17
C HIS A 6 -19.17 23.67 38.71
N ALA A 7 -19.27 24.96 38.40
CA ALA A 7 -19.28 25.46 37.03
C ALA A 7 -17.88 25.39 36.38
N SER A 8 -16.83 25.70 37.15
CA SER A 8 -15.43 25.68 36.71
C SER A 8 -14.94 24.25 36.37
N VAL A 9 -15.31 23.28 37.24
CA VAL A 9 -14.91 21.88 37.03
C VAL A 9 -15.60 21.27 35.82
N ARG A 10 -16.88 21.56 35.59
CA ARG A 10 -17.62 21.08 34.40
C ARG A 10 -17.03 21.65 33.11
N SER A 11 -16.62 22.93 33.12
CA SER A 11 -15.97 23.56 31.93
C SER A 11 -14.58 22.96 31.64
N PHE A 12 -13.82 22.61 32.68
CA PHE A 12 -12.51 21.98 32.54
C PHE A 12 -12.61 20.58 31.91
N TYR A 13 -13.55 19.74 32.38
CA TYR A 13 -13.79 18.41 31.80
C TYR A 13 -14.27 18.49 30.35
N SER A 14 -15.09 19.48 30.01
CA SER A 14 -15.53 19.71 28.63
C SER A 14 -14.37 20.06 27.68
N LEU A 15 -13.45 20.94 28.12
CA LEU A 15 -12.25 21.30 27.35
C LEU A 15 -11.30 20.13 27.16
N VAL A 16 -11.09 19.31 28.20
CA VAL A 16 -10.25 18.12 28.14
C VAL A 16 -10.86 17.07 27.22
N ALA A 17 -12.16 16.85 27.25
CA ALA A 17 -12.86 15.92 26.37
C ALA A 17 -12.75 16.33 24.89
N VAL A 18 -12.88 17.62 24.56
CA VAL A 18 -12.70 18.15 23.21
C VAL A 18 -11.27 18.00 22.73
N ALA A 19 -10.28 18.22 23.60
CA ALA A 19 -8.86 18.04 23.27
C ALA A 19 -8.50 16.56 22.97
N ILE A 20 -9.11 15.61 23.69
CA ILE A 20 -8.89 14.16 23.46
C ILE A 20 -9.51 13.72 22.13
N ILE A 21 -10.69 14.21 21.77
CA ILE A 21 -11.36 13.89 20.51
C ILE A 21 -10.58 14.40 19.30
N SER A 22 -9.94 15.56 19.39
CA SER A 22 -9.15 16.12 18.27
C SER A 22 -7.84 15.36 17.99
N LEU A 23 -7.32 14.56 18.92
CA LEU A 23 -6.11 13.76 18.76
C LEU A 23 -6.32 12.43 18.01
N THR A 24 -7.56 11.99 17.80
CA THR A 24 -7.84 10.67 17.22
C THR A 24 -8.01 10.65 15.69
N LEU A 25 -7.96 11.79 15.00
CA LEU A 25 -8.35 11.90 13.59
C LEU A 25 -7.23 11.69 12.56
N ASN A 26 -6.00 11.34 12.97
CA ASN A 26 -4.84 11.31 12.06
C ASN A 26 -4.44 9.90 11.55
N SER A 27 -5.37 8.99 11.32
CA SER A 27 -5.03 7.66 10.76
C SER A 27 -5.80 7.32 9.49
N CYS A 28 -5.85 8.23 8.53
CA CYS A 28 -6.46 7.93 7.24
C CYS A 28 -5.48 7.11 6.38
N ALA A 29 -5.77 5.83 6.17
CA ALA A 29 -5.03 5.00 5.22
C ALA A 29 -5.61 5.23 3.81
N ARG A 30 -4.75 5.62 2.85
CA ARG A 30 -5.11 5.70 1.44
C ARG A 30 -5.18 4.28 0.87
N LYS A 31 -6.28 3.95 0.21
CA LYS A 31 -6.46 2.68 -0.50
C LYS A 31 -6.51 2.96 -1.99
N MET A 32 -5.82 2.14 -2.79
CA MET A 32 -5.82 2.19 -4.24
C MET A 32 -6.08 0.79 -4.79
N SER A 33 -6.83 0.68 -5.88
CA SER A 33 -7.06 -0.56 -6.60
C SER A 33 -6.29 -0.54 -7.91
N PHE A 34 -5.81 -1.70 -8.35
CA PHE A 34 -5.24 -1.85 -9.68
C PHE A 34 -6.36 -1.92 -10.73
N GLN A 35 -6.07 -1.38 -11.91
CA GLN A 35 -6.92 -1.54 -13.08
C GLN A 35 -6.87 -2.98 -13.59
N THR A 36 -7.88 -3.39 -14.34
CA THR A 36 -7.89 -4.69 -15.02
C THR A 36 -6.68 -4.81 -15.93
N SER A 37 -5.95 -5.89 -15.77
CA SER A 37 -4.78 -6.19 -16.60
C SER A 37 -5.20 -6.65 -17.99
N SER A 38 -4.53 -6.15 -19.03
CA SER A 38 -4.66 -6.70 -20.39
C SER A 38 -3.87 -7.99 -20.57
N VAL A 39 -2.86 -8.22 -19.72
CA VAL A 39 -1.95 -9.38 -19.80
C VAL A 39 -2.45 -10.54 -18.94
N VAL A 40 -2.93 -10.24 -17.73
CA VAL A 40 -3.49 -11.21 -16.78
C VAL A 40 -4.86 -10.70 -16.31
N PRO A 41 -5.92 -10.82 -17.13
CA PRO A 41 -7.22 -10.19 -16.85
C PRO A 41 -7.88 -10.67 -15.55
N ALA A 42 -7.54 -11.87 -15.07
CA ALA A 42 -8.06 -12.42 -13.83
C ALA A 42 -7.40 -11.82 -12.57
N ALA A 43 -6.25 -11.13 -12.71
CA ALA A 43 -5.53 -10.58 -11.57
C ALA A 43 -6.26 -9.37 -10.99
N GLU A 44 -6.45 -9.38 -9.68
CA GLU A 44 -7.03 -8.26 -8.92
C GLU A 44 -6.08 -7.85 -7.80
N GLY A 45 -5.80 -6.57 -7.71
CA GLY A 45 -4.83 -6.06 -6.73
C GLY A 45 -5.33 -4.83 -5.98
N ARG A 46 -4.82 -4.68 -4.76
CA ARG A 46 -5.08 -3.53 -3.89
C ARG A 46 -3.81 -3.11 -3.18
N VAL A 47 -3.66 -1.82 -2.98
CA VAL A 47 -2.59 -1.23 -2.18
C VAL A 47 -3.21 -0.39 -1.07
N LYS A 48 -2.69 -0.56 0.14
CA LYS A 48 -3.00 0.28 1.30
C LYS A 48 -1.73 1.01 1.69
N VAL A 49 -1.81 2.33 1.77
CA VAL A 49 -0.70 3.19 2.19
C VAL A 49 -1.11 3.92 3.46
N LYS A 50 -0.27 3.84 4.49
CA LYS A 50 -0.49 4.53 5.76
C LYS A 50 0.80 5.25 6.17
N LYS A 51 0.71 6.57 6.40
CA LYS A 51 1.82 7.34 6.98
C LYS A 51 1.98 6.96 8.45
N ASN A 52 3.20 6.61 8.86
CA ASN A 52 3.52 6.28 10.25
C ASN A 52 4.03 7.50 11.03
N LYS A 53 4.25 7.32 12.33
CA LYS A 53 4.74 8.38 13.23
C LYS A 53 6.13 8.92 12.84
N ASN A 54 6.95 8.11 12.18
CA ASN A 54 8.30 8.46 11.71
C ASN A 54 8.28 9.13 10.33
N LYS A 55 7.12 9.59 9.86
CA LYS A 55 6.91 10.21 8.54
C LYS A 55 7.15 9.28 7.35
N ASN A 56 7.42 7.99 7.56
CA ASN A 56 7.50 6.97 6.52
C ASN A 56 6.11 6.50 6.10
N TYR A 57 6.01 5.86 4.95
CA TYR A 57 4.78 5.30 4.38
C TYR A 57 4.84 3.78 4.42
N ASN A 58 3.99 3.17 5.22
CA ASN A 58 3.79 1.73 5.23
C ASN A 58 2.92 1.36 4.05
N ILE A 59 3.38 0.42 3.25
CA ILE A 59 2.74 -0.08 2.03
C ILE A 59 2.37 -1.54 2.26
N ASP A 60 1.09 -1.85 2.17
CA ASP A 60 0.57 -3.22 2.15
C ASP A 60 -0.09 -3.46 0.79
N LEU A 61 0.53 -4.29 -0.04
CA LEU A 61 0.07 -4.65 -1.37
C LEU A 61 -0.35 -6.11 -1.40
N SER A 62 -1.47 -6.40 -2.04
CA SER A 62 -1.97 -7.76 -2.22
C SER A 62 -2.59 -7.90 -3.60
N VAL A 63 -2.21 -8.95 -4.31
CA VAL A 63 -2.78 -9.35 -5.62
C VAL A 63 -3.25 -10.79 -5.52
N ILE A 64 -4.44 -11.06 -6.05
CA ILE A 64 -4.99 -12.42 -6.17
C ILE A 64 -5.10 -12.80 -7.65
N ARG A 65 -5.07 -14.09 -7.94
CA ARG A 65 -5.18 -14.67 -9.29
C ARG A 65 -4.11 -14.14 -10.28
N LEU A 66 -2.96 -13.73 -9.75
CA LEU A 66 -1.81 -13.38 -10.58
C LEU A 66 -1.19 -14.67 -11.11
N ALA A 67 -1.03 -14.78 -12.43
CA ALA A 67 -0.37 -15.93 -13.04
C ALA A 67 1.08 -16.03 -12.56
N ASP A 68 1.65 -17.24 -12.58
CA ASP A 68 3.09 -17.39 -12.41
C ASP A 68 3.82 -16.66 -13.55
N PRO A 69 4.89 -15.89 -13.29
CA PRO A 69 5.57 -15.12 -14.33
C PRO A 69 6.15 -16.01 -15.44
N SER A 70 6.49 -17.26 -15.16
CA SER A 70 6.95 -18.23 -16.17
C SER A 70 5.86 -18.64 -17.18
N ARG A 71 4.60 -18.34 -16.88
CA ARG A 71 3.45 -18.61 -17.76
C ARG A 71 3.05 -17.44 -18.65
N LEU A 72 3.74 -16.33 -18.56
CA LEU A 72 3.55 -15.19 -19.45
C LEU A 72 4.13 -15.48 -20.84
N ASP A 73 3.73 -14.70 -21.81
CA ASP A 73 4.29 -14.73 -23.15
C ASP A 73 4.87 -13.33 -23.49
N PRO A 74 6.21 -13.21 -23.59
CA PRO A 74 7.24 -14.20 -23.27
C PRO A 74 7.33 -14.50 -21.77
N PRO A 75 7.82 -15.70 -21.38
CA PRO A 75 8.00 -16.09 -19.99
C PRO A 75 8.94 -15.14 -19.25
N LYS A 76 8.65 -14.88 -17.96
CA LYS A 76 9.42 -14.02 -17.07
C LYS A 76 9.79 -14.77 -15.78
N LYS A 77 10.65 -14.18 -14.95
CA LYS A 77 11.12 -14.84 -13.71
C LYS A 77 10.46 -14.28 -12.46
N VAL A 78 10.21 -12.97 -12.43
CA VAL A 78 9.77 -12.28 -11.20
C VAL A 78 8.78 -11.16 -11.52
N TYR A 79 7.99 -10.79 -10.50
CA TYR A 79 7.22 -9.56 -10.50
C TYR A 79 7.85 -8.55 -9.56
N ILE A 80 8.13 -7.36 -10.06
CA ILE A 80 8.66 -6.23 -9.29
C ILE A 80 7.56 -5.18 -9.14
N VAL A 81 7.40 -4.70 -7.91
CA VAL A 81 6.48 -3.62 -7.58
C VAL A 81 7.25 -2.30 -7.60
N TRP A 82 6.71 -1.34 -8.30
CA TRP A 82 7.21 0.02 -8.42
C TRP A 82 6.20 1.02 -7.88
N MET A 83 6.69 2.14 -7.39
CA MET A 83 5.88 3.30 -7.06
C MET A 83 6.39 4.52 -7.80
N ASN A 84 5.47 5.36 -8.27
CA ASN A 84 5.79 6.73 -8.64
C ASN A 84 5.66 7.59 -7.38
N THR A 85 6.60 8.47 -7.18
CA THR A 85 6.63 9.40 -6.04
C THR A 85 6.34 10.82 -6.52
N ASP A 86 5.98 11.69 -5.60
CA ASP A 86 5.70 13.10 -5.90
C ASP A 86 6.93 13.89 -6.38
N GLN A 87 8.13 13.57 -5.86
CA GLN A 87 9.33 14.37 -6.12
C GLN A 87 10.58 13.55 -6.49
N ASN A 88 10.54 12.21 -6.29
CA ASN A 88 11.73 11.37 -6.40
C ASN A 88 11.68 10.38 -7.57
N GLY A 89 10.75 10.58 -8.51
CA GLY A 89 10.55 9.70 -9.66
C GLY A 89 10.06 8.30 -9.29
N THR A 90 10.35 7.35 -10.14
CA THR A 90 9.99 5.93 -9.93
C THR A 90 10.99 5.26 -9.00
N LYS A 91 10.47 4.53 -8.01
CA LYS A 91 11.26 3.75 -7.05
C LYS A 91 10.78 2.31 -6.99
N GLU A 92 11.70 1.39 -6.86
CA GLU A 92 11.39 0.02 -6.53
C GLU A 92 10.81 -0.07 -5.11
N VAL A 93 9.76 -0.87 -4.96
CA VAL A 93 9.14 -1.17 -3.66
C VAL A 93 9.57 -2.54 -3.17
N GLY A 94 9.79 -3.46 -4.10
CA GLY A 94 10.29 -4.80 -3.86
C GLY A 94 9.66 -5.86 -4.74
N GLN A 95 10.12 -7.09 -4.56
CA GLN A 95 9.61 -8.25 -5.27
C GLN A 95 8.30 -8.75 -4.67
N LEU A 96 7.34 -9.06 -5.53
CA LEU A 96 6.07 -9.65 -5.13
C LEU A 96 6.24 -11.17 -4.92
N LYS A 97 6.06 -11.61 -3.69
CA LYS A 97 6.17 -13.04 -3.34
C LYS A 97 4.80 -13.71 -3.50
N THR A 98 4.77 -14.79 -4.27
CA THR A 98 3.57 -15.62 -4.42
C THR A 98 3.58 -16.71 -3.34
N SER A 99 2.51 -16.80 -2.56
CA SER A 99 2.27 -17.89 -1.63
C SER A 99 1.17 -18.80 -2.19
N SER A 100 1.50 -20.06 -2.45
CA SER A 100 0.52 -21.11 -2.66
C SER A 100 0.22 -21.75 -1.31
N SER A 101 -0.94 -21.46 -0.75
CA SER A 101 -1.44 -22.22 0.41
C SER A 101 -2.06 -23.50 -0.09
N LEU A 102 -1.69 -24.64 0.47
CA LEU A 102 -2.27 -25.96 0.16
C LEU A 102 -3.79 -26.03 0.40
N LEU A 103 -4.33 -25.10 1.18
CA LEU A 103 -5.74 -25.01 1.53
C LEU A 103 -6.52 -23.96 0.70
N SER A 104 -5.84 -23.11 -0.07
CA SER A 104 -6.48 -22.08 -0.89
C SER A 104 -6.26 -22.35 -2.37
N LYS A 105 -7.35 -22.53 -3.13
CA LYS A 105 -7.30 -22.63 -4.60
C LYS A 105 -6.92 -21.29 -5.27
N THR A 106 -6.84 -20.20 -4.53
CA THR A 106 -6.53 -18.86 -5.06
C THR A 106 -5.09 -18.51 -4.75
N MET A 107 -4.29 -18.34 -5.78
CA MET A 107 -2.91 -17.83 -5.66
C MET A 107 -2.98 -16.39 -5.15
N LYS A 108 -2.27 -16.13 -4.06
CA LYS A 108 -2.17 -14.80 -3.46
C LYS A 108 -0.70 -14.37 -3.46
N SER A 109 -0.44 -13.19 -3.97
CA SER A 109 0.85 -12.54 -3.92
C SER A 109 0.77 -11.29 -3.05
N SER A 110 1.75 -11.05 -2.20
CA SER A 110 1.73 -9.91 -1.29
C SER A 110 3.11 -9.33 -1.05
N LEU A 111 3.12 -8.05 -0.70
CA LEU A 111 4.31 -7.30 -0.30
C LEU A 111 3.92 -6.30 0.78
N SER A 112 4.67 -6.30 1.90
CA SER A 112 4.54 -5.29 2.95
C SER A 112 5.91 -4.68 3.21
N THR A 113 5.99 -3.35 3.17
CA THR A 113 7.25 -2.61 3.36
C THR A 113 6.99 -1.20 3.89
N SER A 114 8.06 -0.49 4.24
CA SER A 114 8.00 0.92 4.65
C SER A 114 9.01 1.72 3.86
N VAL A 115 8.58 2.85 3.30
CA VAL A 115 9.40 3.71 2.43
C VAL A 115 9.37 5.15 2.92
N PRO A 116 10.45 5.94 2.72
CA PRO A 116 10.52 7.33 3.14
C PRO A 116 9.84 8.30 2.16
N PHE A 117 9.52 7.84 0.94
CA PHE A 117 8.95 8.67 -0.13
C PHE A 117 7.44 8.57 -0.15
N GLN A 118 6.77 9.67 -0.51
CA GLN A 118 5.31 9.69 -0.66
C GLN A 118 4.89 9.00 -1.96
N PRO A 119 4.15 7.88 -1.90
CA PRO A 119 3.67 7.21 -3.09
C PRO A 119 2.49 7.98 -3.73
N VAL A 120 2.54 8.15 -5.04
CA VAL A 120 1.45 8.72 -5.86
C VAL A 120 0.65 7.60 -6.52
N SER A 121 1.33 6.67 -7.17
CA SER A 121 0.74 5.52 -7.85
C SER A 121 1.67 4.31 -7.77
N PHE A 122 1.14 3.13 -8.10
CA PHE A 122 1.88 1.87 -8.14
C PHE A 122 1.69 1.17 -9.47
N PHE A 123 2.70 0.42 -9.89
CA PHE A 123 2.58 -0.52 -10.98
C PHE A 123 3.47 -1.74 -10.74
N ILE A 124 3.16 -2.82 -11.43
CA ILE A 124 3.86 -4.10 -11.33
C ILE A 124 4.34 -4.49 -12.71
N THR A 125 5.62 -4.83 -12.83
CA THR A 125 6.23 -5.35 -14.07
C THR A 125 6.63 -6.80 -13.91
N ALA A 126 6.64 -7.51 -15.04
CA ALA A 126 7.22 -8.85 -15.13
C ALA A 126 8.64 -8.74 -15.69
N GLU A 127 9.62 -9.20 -14.93
CA GLU A 127 11.05 -8.99 -15.19
C GLU A 127 11.81 -10.32 -15.29
N ASP A 128 12.97 -10.27 -15.94
CA ASP A 128 13.88 -11.41 -16.03
C ASP A 128 14.89 -11.46 -14.89
N ASP A 129 15.07 -10.36 -14.17
CA ASP A 129 15.96 -10.24 -13.02
C ASP A 129 15.28 -9.46 -11.89
N ALA A 130 15.55 -9.87 -10.64
CA ALA A 130 15.07 -9.17 -9.45
C ALA A 130 15.94 -7.97 -9.07
N ASN A 131 17.19 -7.91 -9.55
CA ASN A 131 18.16 -6.89 -9.19
C ASN A 131 18.24 -5.80 -10.28
N ILE A 132 17.12 -5.14 -10.54
CA ILE A 132 17.05 -4.07 -11.53
C ILE A 132 16.75 -2.72 -10.86
N SER A 133 17.40 -1.66 -11.32
CA SER A 133 17.23 -0.31 -10.78
C SER A 133 16.08 0.46 -11.44
N ASN A 134 15.63 0.04 -12.60
CA ASN A 134 14.58 0.67 -13.38
C ASN A 134 13.66 -0.38 -13.99
N PRO A 135 12.36 -0.11 -14.15
CA PRO A 135 11.44 -1.02 -14.79
C PRO A 135 11.82 -1.18 -16.28
N SER A 136 11.96 -2.41 -16.73
CA SER A 136 12.31 -2.75 -18.11
C SER A 136 11.32 -3.71 -18.78
N GLY A 137 10.62 -4.48 -17.98
CA GLY A 137 9.67 -5.48 -18.43
C GLY A 137 8.27 -4.95 -18.69
N GLN A 138 7.40 -5.86 -19.12
CA GLN A 138 6.01 -5.55 -19.40
C GLN A 138 5.24 -5.15 -18.13
N VAL A 139 4.48 -4.06 -18.20
CA VAL A 139 3.57 -3.66 -17.12
C VAL A 139 2.38 -4.62 -17.09
N ILE A 140 2.18 -5.26 -15.94
CA ILE A 140 1.12 -6.23 -15.71
C ILE A 140 -0.10 -5.58 -15.05
N LEU A 141 0.12 -4.77 -14.01
CA LEU A 141 -0.92 -4.08 -13.26
C LEU A 141 -0.49 -2.63 -12.98
N ARG A 142 -1.47 -1.71 -12.97
CA ARG A 142 -1.26 -0.29 -12.66
C ARG A 142 -2.43 0.25 -11.84
N THR A 143 -2.16 1.08 -10.83
CA THR A 143 -3.20 1.87 -10.16
C THR A 143 -3.55 3.12 -10.97
N ASN A 144 -4.72 3.67 -10.68
CA ASN A 144 -5.13 4.99 -11.20
C ASN A 144 -4.26 6.09 -10.58
#